data_8e2a47f9254ec02dd93aff5a2066fb8e
#
_entry.id   8e2a47f9254ec02dd93aff5a2066fb8e
#
_cell.length_a   1.000
_cell.length_b   1.000
_cell.length_c   1.000
_cell.angle_alpha   90.00
_cell.angle_beta   90.00
_cell.angle_gamma   90.00
#
_symmetry.space_group_name_H-M   'P 1'
#
loop_
_entity.id
_entity.type
_entity.pdbx_description
1 polymer ?
#
loop_
_entity_poly.entity_id
_entity_poly.type
_entity_poly.pdbx_seq_one_letter_code
_entity_poly.pdbx_strand_id
1 'polypeptide(L)'
;GDVQRMSAGTGILHSEYNASEAESVHLLQIWILPETTGLEPGYEQTHFTVGDRQGRLRLVGSRDGREGSVTIHQDVNLYAAVLADGDTVTQDFGPGRSLSVQVARGAVHL
;
A
#
# COMPACT_ATOMS: atom_id res chain seq x y z
N GLY A 1 -0.87 1.28 10.50
CA GLY A 1 -0.23 2.21 9.57
C GLY A 1 1.01 1.65 8.90
N ASP A 2 1.40 0.44 9.25
CA ASP A 2 2.56 -0.22 8.65
C ASP A 2 2.25 -0.64 7.23
N VAL A 3 3.18 -0.37 6.34
CA VAL A 3 3.18 -0.82 4.97
C VAL A 3 4.46 -1.59 4.72
N GLN A 4 4.31 -2.84 4.32
CA GLN A 4 5.42 -3.73 3.99
C GLN A 4 5.40 -4.00 2.49
N ARG A 5 6.56 -4.04 1.87
CA ARG A 5 6.76 -4.54 0.53
C ARG A 5 7.75 -5.69 0.59
N MET A 6 7.37 -6.79 0.01
CA MET A 6 8.20 -7.97 -0.14
C MET A 6 8.28 -8.35 -1.61
N SER A 7 9.49 -8.40 -2.13
CA SER A 7 9.75 -8.92 -3.48
C SER A 7 10.32 -10.31 -3.35
N ALA A 8 9.59 -11.29 -3.85
CA ALA A 8 10.05 -12.69 -3.83
C ALA A 8 11.25 -12.89 -4.78
N GLY A 9 11.30 -12.11 -5.87
CA GLY A 9 12.40 -12.17 -6.81
C GLY A 9 12.66 -13.58 -7.33
N THR A 10 13.87 -14.07 -7.11
CA THR A 10 14.30 -15.43 -7.47
C THR A 10 13.78 -16.50 -6.50
N GLY A 11 13.10 -16.11 -5.44
CA GLY A 11 12.45 -16.99 -4.46
C GLY A 11 12.76 -16.63 -3.03
N ILE A 12 11.75 -16.76 -2.16
CA ILE A 12 11.87 -16.58 -0.71
C ILE A 12 11.08 -17.67 0.02
N LEU A 13 11.48 -17.92 1.25
CA LEU A 13 10.67 -18.63 2.25
C LEU A 13 10.40 -17.62 3.37
N HIS A 14 9.14 -17.46 3.74
CA HIS A 14 8.75 -16.55 4.81
C HIS A 14 7.53 -17.06 5.56
N SER A 15 7.29 -16.45 6.71
CA SER A 15 6.06 -16.62 7.48
C SER A 15 5.71 -15.29 8.11
N GLU A 16 4.42 -15.08 8.35
CA GLU A 16 3.90 -13.87 8.97
C GLU A 16 3.08 -14.26 10.21
N TYR A 17 3.32 -13.56 11.30
CA TYR A 17 2.66 -13.81 12.58
C TYR A 17 2.10 -12.51 13.15
N ASN A 18 0.94 -12.62 13.81
CA ASN A 18 0.52 -11.57 14.71
C ASN A 18 1.42 -11.59 15.96
N ALA A 19 2.18 -10.53 16.18
CA ALA A 19 3.07 -10.42 17.34
C ALA A 19 2.30 -10.23 18.67
N SER A 20 1.01 -9.85 18.64
CA SER A 20 0.17 -9.73 19.82
C SER A 20 -0.54 -11.04 20.12
N GLU A 21 -0.49 -11.48 21.37
CA GLU A 21 -1.27 -12.62 21.87
C GLU A 21 -2.72 -12.21 22.24
N ALA A 22 -2.98 -10.91 22.41
CA ALA A 22 -4.25 -10.39 22.90
C ALA A 22 -5.05 -9.57 21.88
N GLU A 23 -4.39 -8.99 20.89
CA GLU A 23 -5.01 -8.10 19.91
C GLU A 23 -5.04 -8.74 18.52
N SER A 24 -6.17 -8.59 17.83
CA SER A 24 -6.28 -9.02 16.43
C SER A 24 -5.57 -8.07 15.50
N VAL A 25 -4.92 -8.60 14.49
CA VAL A 25 -4.38 -7.82 13.37
C VAL A 25 -5.39 -7.81 12.21
N HIS A 26 -5.56 -6.64 11.59
CA HIS A 26 -6.27 -6.49 10.32
C HIS A 26 -5.27 -6.01 9.27
N LEU A 27 -5.02 -6.80 8.26
CA LEU A 27 -4.11 -6.48 7.16
C LEU A 27 -4.80 -6.70 5.80
N LEU A 28 -4.28 -6.04 4.79
CA LEU A 28 -4.57 -6.32 3.39
C LEU A 28 -3.30 -6.86 2.74
N GLN A 29 -3.39 -8.03 2.13
CA GLN A 29 -2.31 -8.56 1.32
C GLN A 29 -2.60 -8.27 -0.15
N ILE A 30 -1.71 -7.51 -0.78
CA ILE A 30 -1.87 -7.02 -2.15
C ILE A 30 -0.79 -7.68 -3.02
N TRP A 31 -1.21 -8.39 -4.04
CA TRP A 31 -0.31 -9.02 -4.99
C TRP A 31 -0.16 -8.15 -6.23
N ILE A 32 1.07 -7.77 -6.52
CA ILE A 32 1.45 -6.97 -7.68
C ILE A 32 2.53 -7.73 -8.43
N LEU A 33 2.27 -8.07 -9.68
CA LEU A 33 3.30 -8.69 -10.53
C LEU A 33 4.37 -7.66 -10.84
N PRO A 34 5.66 -7.96 -10.61
CA PRO A 34 6.72 -7.03 -10.98
C PRO A 34 6.84 -6.87 -12.49
N GLU A 35 7.34 -5.72 -12.93
CA GLU A 35 7.54 -5.42 -14.36
C GLU A 35 8.72 -6.19 -14.98
N THR A 36 9.61 -6.73 -14.14
CA THR A 36 10.77 -7.52 -14.58
C THR A 36 10.87 -8.81 -13.77
N THR A 37 11.40 -9.84 -14.39
CA THR A 37 11.71 -11.12 -13.72
C THR A 37 13.14 -11.13 -13.18
N GLY A 38 13.44 -12.06 -12.29
CA GLY A 38 14.80 -12.26 -11.77
C GLY A 38 15.28 -11.16 -10.84
N LEU A 39 14.36 -10.40 -10.24
CA LEU A 39 14.70 -9.44 -9.20
C LEU A 39 15.37 -10.14 -8.01
N GLU A 40 16.29 -9.45 -7.37
CA GLU A 40 16.79 -9.88 -6.07
C GLU A 40 15.65 -9.85 -5.03
N PRO A 41 15.54 -10.86 -4.18
CA PRO A 41 14.62 -10.83 -3.05
C PRO A 41 14.87 -9.60 -2.18
N GLY A 42 13.81 -8.97 -1.73
CA GLY A 42 13.94 -7.75 -0.93
C GLY A 42 12.74 -7.48 -0.05
N TYR A 43 12.99 -6.76 1.03
CA TYR A 43 12.00 -6.34 2.01
C TYR A 43 12.15 -4.86 2.31
N GLU A 44 11.03 -4.18 2.46
CA GLU A 44 10.97 -2.78 2.85
C GLU A 44 9.73 -2.57 3.71
N GLN A 45 9.85 -1.75 4.75
CA GLN A 45 8.73 -1.41 5.62
C GLN A 45 8.79 0.06 5.99
N THR A 46 7.64 0.71 5.98
CA THR A 46 7.46 2.09 6.40
C THR A 46 6.19 2.22 7.23
N HIS A 47 6.27 3.00 8.29
CA HIS A 47 5.11 3.34 9.12
C HIS A 47 4.54 4.69 8.70
N PHE A 48 3.26 4.72 8.36
CA PHE A 48 2.48 5.92 8.09
C PHE A 48 1.50 6.15 9.22
N THR A 49 1.63 7.25 9.93
CA THR A 49 0.74 7.59 11.04
C THR A 49 -0.70 7.85 10.55
N VAL A 50 -1.65 7.89 11.47
CA VAL A 50 -3.02 8.33 11.11
C VAL A 50 -2.98 9.74 10.54
N GLY A 51 -2.20 10.66 11.14
CA GLY A 51 -2.08 12.03 10.65
C GLY A 51 -1.54 12.15 9.22
N ASP A 52 -0.69 11.21 8.77
CA ASP A 52 -0.19 11.20 7.40
C ASP A 52 -1.29 10.90 6.38
N ARG A 53 -2.34 10.19 6.78
CA ARG A 53 -3.39 9.65 5.92
C ARG A 53 -4.77 10.30 6.15
N GLN A 54 -4.91 11.11 7.21
CA GLN A 54 -6.19 11.71 7.58
C GLN A 54 -6.60 12.79 6.60
N GLY A 55 -7.80 12.69 6.03
CA GLY A 55 -8.39 13.65 5.11
C GLY A 55 -7.67 13.76 3.75
N ARG A 56 -6.76 12.86 3.44
CA ARG A 56 -5.98 12.90 2.19
C ARG A 56 -5.52 11.53 1.73
N LEU A 57 -5.25 11.42 0.43
CA LEU A 57 -4.59 10.27 -0.18
C LEU A 57 -3.08 10.38 0.07
N ARG A 58 -2.54 9.52 0.94
CA ARG A 58 -1.10 9.42 1.20
C ARG A 58 -0.51 8.36 0.27
N LEU A 59 0.48 8.73 -0.53
CA LEU A 59 1.25 7.77 -1.33
C LEU A 59 2.05 6.87 -0.38
N VAL A 60 1.75 5.57 -0.39
CA VAL A 60 2.38 4.59 0.50
C VAL A 60 3.22 3.57 -0.25
N GLY A 61 3.02 3.44 -1.56
CA GLY A 61 3.85 2.63 -2.44
C GLY A 61 3.93 3.24 -3.83
N SER A 62 5.12 3.24 -4.44
CA SER A 62 5.35 3.75 -5.79
C SER A 62 6.51 3.04 -6.46
N ARG A 63 6.66 3.22 -7.78
CA ARG A 63 7.75 2.61 -8.55
C ARG A 63 9.13 3.07 -8.10
N ASP A 64 9.25 4.30 -7.64
CA ASP A 64 10.49 5.00 -7.32
C ASP A 64 10.68 5.32 -5.84
N GLY A 65 9.74 4.93 -4.98
CA GLY A 65 9.80 5.21 -3.53
C GLY A 65 9.66 6.69 -3.18
N ARG A 66 9.15 7.52 -4.10
CA ARG A 66 8.99 8.96 -3.87
C ARG A 66 8.09 9.25 -2.67
N GLU A 67 8.27 10.41 -2.07
CA GLU A 67 7.53 10.87 -0.89
C GLU A 67 7.64 9.93 0.33
N GLY A 68 8.71 9.10 0.38
CA GLY A 68 8.89 8.12 1.46
C GLY A 68 7.97 6.91 1.38
N SER A 69 7.38 6.65 0.23
CA SER A 69 6.62 5.43 -0.05
C SER A 69 7.55 4.22 -0.21
N VAL A 70 7.04 3.01 0.03
CA VAL A 70 7.82 1.81 -0.30
C VAL A 70 7.97 1.63 -1.81
N THR A 71 9.10 1.09 -2.24
CA THR A 71 9.38 0.88 -3.66
C THR A 71 8.65 -0.36 -4.18
N ILE A 72 7.81 -0.19 -5.19
CA ILE A 72 7.10 -1.27 -5.87
C ILE A 72 7.69 -1.42 -7.27
N HIS A 73 8.17 -2.62 -7.64
CA HIS A 73 8.79 -2.88 -8.93
C HIS A 73 7.75 -3.05 -10.05
N GLN A 74 6.85 -2.07 -10.15
CA GLN A 74 5.80 -1.99 -11.17
C GLN A 74 5.32 -0.54 -11.32
N ASP A 75 4.78 -0.21 -12.48
CA ASP A 75 4.16 1.09 -12.74
C ASP A 75 2.80 1.19 -12.03
N VAL A 76 2.84 1.33 -10.71
CA VAL A 76 1.69 1.44 -9.84
C VAL A 76 1.95 2.48 -8.75
N ASN A 77 0.90 3.19 -8.35
CA ASN A 77 0.90 4.03 -7.17
C ASN A 77 -0.15 3.50 -6.20
N LEU A 78 0.25 3.21 -4.98
CA LEU A 78 -0.61 2.78 -3.90
C LEU A 78 -0.82 3.92 -2.93
N TYR A 79 -2.08 4.26 -2.69
CA TYR A 79 -2.48 5.29 -1.75
C TYR A 79 -3.26 4.70 -0.59
N ALA A 80 -3.16 5.32 0.57
CA ALA A 80 -3.98 5.03 1.73
C ALA A 80 -4.58 6.32 2.29
N ALA A 81 -5.83 6.25 2.76
CA ALA A 81 -6.51 7.35 3.40
C ALA A 81 -7.31 6.90 4.62
N VAL A 82 -7.47 7.79 5.58
CA VAL A 82 -8.44 7.70 6.66
C VAL A 82 -9.33 8.93 6.53
N LEU A 83 -10.61 8.69 6.23
CA LEU A 83 -11.57 9.75 5.97
C LEU A 83 -12.59 9.80 7.10
N ALA A 84 -12.90 11.01 7.56
CA ALA A 84 -14.01 11.28 8.43
C ALA A 84 -15.31 11.44 7.63
N ASP A 85 -16.43 11.47 8.32
CA ASP A 85 -17.71 11.76 7.67
C ASP A 85 -17.68 13.14 7.01
N GLY A 86 -18.07 13.19 5.74
CA GLY A 86 -18.06 14.40 4.91
C GLY A 86 -16.72 14.72 4.26
N ASP A 87 -15.63 14.01 4.56
CA ASP A 87 -14.35 14.21 3.85
C ASP A 87 -14.48 13.80 2.38
N THR A 88 -13.82 14.57 1.54
CA THR A 88 -13.68 14.29 0.10
C THR A 88 -12.23 14.33 -0.31
N VAL A 89 -11.80 13.35 -1.08
CA VAL A 89 -10.47 13.31 -1.70
C VAL A 89 -10.62 13.11 -3.20
N THR A 90 -9.74 13.71 -3.96
CA THR A 90 -9.74 13.61 -5.43
C THR A 90 -8.40 13.08 -5.89
N GLN A 91 -8.42 12.15 -6.82
CA GLN A 91 -7.22 11.62 -7.48
C GLN A 91 -7.40 11.71 -8.99
N ASP A 92 -6.60 12.55 -9.62
CA ASP A 92 -6.49 12.60 -11.06
C ASP A 92 -5.52 11.53 -11.56
N PHE A 93 -5.89 10.85 -12.62
CA PHE A 93 -5.03 9.89 -13.31
C PHE A 93 -5.13 10.09 -14.82
N GLY A 94 -3.97 10.01 -15.49
CA GLY A 94 -3.86 10.26 -16.92
C GLY A 94 -4.48 9.16 -17.78
N PRO A 95 -4.52 9.37 -19.09
CA PRO A 95 -5.02 8.37 -20.05
C PRO A 95 -4.23 7.06 -19.96
N GLY A 96 -4.89 5.95 -20.14
CA GLY A 96 -4.29 4.62 -20.06
C GLY A 96 -4.03 4.11 -18.62
N ARG A 97 -4.47 4.86 -17.60
CA ARG A 97 -4.41 4.43 -16.20
C ARG A 97 -5.75 3.87 -15.76
N SER A 98 -5.71 2.93 -14.84
CA SER A 98 -6.89 2.38 -14.17
C SER A 98 -6.80 2.66 -12.68
N LEU A 99 -7.94 2.85 -12.03
CA LEU A 99 -8.06 3.01 -10.60
C LEU A 99 -8.78 1.80 -10.01
N SER A 100 -8.24 1.30 -8.88
CA SER A 100 -8.91 0.32 -8.03
C SER A 100 -9.07 0.92 -6.65
N VAL A 101 -10.26 0.82 -6.08
CA VAL A 101 -10.57 1.32 -4.73
C VAL A 101 -10.98 0.14 -3.86
N GLN A 102 -10.29 -0.02 -2.73
CA GLN A 102 -10.62 -1.00 -1.70
C GLN A 102 -11.01 -0.28 -0.42
N VAL A 103 -12.26 -0.41 -0.02
CA VAL A 103 -12.72 0.07 1.28
C VAL A 103 -12.39 -0.97 2.34
N ALA A 104 -11.45 -0.65 3.23
CA ALA A 104 -11.02 -1.55 4.30
C ALA A 104 -11.99 -1.53 5.48
N ARG A 105 -12.57 -0.36 5.78
CA ARG A 105 -13.59 -0.17 6.83
C ARG A 105 -14.50 0.99 6.45
N GLY A 106 -15.77 0.90 6.82
CA GLY A 106 -16.77 1.95 6.54
C GLY A 106 -17.31 1.90 5.12
N ALA A 107 -17.72 3.05 4.59
CA ALA A 107 -18.29 3.21 3.26
C ALA A 107 -17.83 4.52 2.62
N VAL A 108 -17.75 4.55 1.29
CA VAL A 108 -17.46 5.73 0.49
C VAL A 108 -18.41 5.80 -0.71
N HIS A 109 -18.61 6.99 -1.23
CA HIS A 109 -19.21 7.22 -2.54
C HIS A 109 -18.12 7.55 -3.55
N LEU A 110 -18.18 6.92 -4.73
CA LEU A 110 -17.25 7.13 -5.85
C LEU A 110 -17.94 7.85 -6.99
#